data_f0be17c1b31aaf3350facab27aefa9e3
#
_entry.id   f0be17c1b31aaf3350facab27aefa9e3
#
_cell.length_a   1.000
_cell.length_b   1.000
_cell.length_c   1.000
_cell.angle_alpha   90.00
_cell.angle_beta   90.00
_cell.angle_gamma   90.00
#
_symmetry.space_group_name_H-M   'P 1'
#
loop_
_entity.id
_entity.type
_entity.pdbx_description
1 polymer ?
#
loop_
_entity_poly.entity_id
_entity_poly.type
_entity_poly.pdbx_seq_one_letter_code
_entity_poly.pdbx_strand_id
1 'polypeptide(L)'
;WNYDAMTEVEVIPPEKLFDGDVFVFVASKGIPPVGSQVKDVRMAQFENNAAIVKQYARMARAADFQGLWCAVSDPVDPLAKTAYLESNRDENGVWDGKGLRPEQIQGFGLGVMNARAAYFAKRDPRLASFLTEGRSFGPHGTGLFIANSIDHYDEEVSRELTHRTVTA
;
A
#
# COMPACT_ATOMS: atom_id res chain seq x y z
N TRP A 1 -13.00 1.62 19.48
CA TRP A 1 -11.95 0.96 18.71
C TRP A 1 -11.68 -0.41 19.34
N ASN A 2 -11.63 -1.47 18.52
CA ASN A 2 -11.52 -2.86 19.00
C ASN A 2 -10.10 -3.43 18.82
N TYR A 3 -9.07 -2.58 18.87
CA TYR A 3 -7.68 -3.03 18.77
C TYR A 3 -6.96 -2.77 20.09
N ASP A 4 -6.62 -3.84 20.80
CA ASP A 4 -5.93 -3.77 22.08
C ASP A 4 -4.53 -3.15 22.00
N ALA A 5 -3.96 -3.08 20.77
CA ALA A 5 -2.64 -2.50 20.54
C ALA A 5 -2.63 -0.95 20.43
N MET A 6 -3.79 -0.31 20.35
CA MET A 6 -3.86 1.16 20.29
C MET A 6 -3.87 1.76 21.68
N THR A 7 -2.87 2.55 21.97
CA THR A 7 -2.73 3.25 23.25
C THR A 7 -3.44 4.60 23.25
N GLU A 8 -3.30 5.37 22.17
CA GLU A 8 -3.88 6.71 22.05
C GLU A 8 -4.14 7.07 20.59
N VAL A 9 -5.17 7.89 20.34
CA VAL A 9 -5.46 8.49 19.02
C VAL A 9 -5.69 9.98 19.22
N GLU A 10 -4.86 10.78 18.55
CA GLU A 10 -4.92 12.24 18.61
C GLU A 10 -5.10 12.82 17.20
N VAL A 11 -5.86 13.91 17.09
CA VAL A 11 -5.92 14.71 15.86
C VAL A 11 -4.85 15.79 15.95
N ILE A 12 -3.87 15.70 15.08
CA ILE A 12 -2.73 16.62 15.03
C ILE A 12 -2.87 17.62 13.87
N PRO A 13 -2.33 18.84 14.00
CA PRO A 13 -2.28 19.79 12.90
C PRO A 13 -1.30 19.33 11.80
N PRO A 14 -1.51 19.78 10.54
CA PRO A 14 -0.68 19.36 9.40
C PRO A 14 0.83 19.56 9.57
N GLU A 15 1.23 20.57 10.33
CA GLU A 15 2.62 20.90 10.58
C GLU A 15 3.37 19.84 11.39
N LYS A 16 2.62 19.01 12.13
CA LYS A 16 3.16 17.91 12.95
C LYS A 16 3.11 16.54 12.28
N LEU A 17 2.64 16.45 11.04
CA LEU A 17 2.46 15.16 10.36
C LEU A 17 3.75 14.35 10.21
N PHE A 18 4.90 15.02 10.18
CA PHE A 18 6.20 14.41 9.96
C PHE A 18 7.11 14.44 11.21
N ASP A 19 6.54 14.68 12.41
CA ASP A 19 7.25 14.60 13.68
C ASP A 19 7.39 13.15 14.18
N GLY A 20 6.60 12.22 13.65
CA GLY A 20 6.61 10.80 14.04
C GLY A 20 7.54 9.94 13.19
N ASP A 21 7.68 8.66 13.56
CA ASP A 21 8.55 7.70 12.87
C ASP A 21 7.92 7.10 11.61
N VAL A 22 6.59 7.12 11.52
CA VAL A 22 5.84 6.49 10.41
C VAL A 22 4.75 7.44 9.94
N PHE A 23 4.77 7.76 8.65
CA PHE A 23 3.69 8.47 7.97
C PHE A 23 2.91 7.50 7.07
N VAL A 24 1.59 7.40 7.25
CA VAL A 24 0.72 6.52 6.48
C VAL A 24 -0.20 7.33 5.57
N PHE A 25 0.03 7.23 4.26
CA PHE A 25 -0.78 7.89 3.25
C PHE A 25 -1.97 7.03 2.85
N VAL A 26 -3.17 7.41 3.31
CA VAL A 26 -4.46 6.72 3.05
C VAL A 26 -5.50 7.64 2.38
N ALA A 27 -5.11 8.88 2.04
CA ALA A 27 -6.01 9.86 1.45
C ALA A 27 -6.38 9.52 0.01
N SER A 28 -7.63 9.75 -0.38
CA SER A 28 -8.12 9.60 -1.75
C SER A 28 -9.12 10.69 -2.07
N LYS A 29 -9.04 11.23 -3.31
CA LYS A 29 -9.98 12.26 -3.80
C LYS A 29 -11.29 11.68 -4.33
N GLY A 30 -11.45 10.37 -4.25
CA GLY A 30 -12.66 9.66 -4.65
C GLY A 30 -12.41 8.56 -5.67
N ILE A 31 -13.41 7.73 -5.83
CA ILE A 31 -13.46 6.63 -6.80
C ILE A 31 -14.49 7.00 -7.86
N PRO A 32 -14.21 6.81 -9.17
CA PRO A 32 -15.22 7.00 -10.19
C PRO A 32 -16.50 6.20 -9.86
N PRO A 33 -17.70 6.76 -10.07
CA PRO A 33 -18.96 6.06 -9.82
C PRO A 33 -19.05 4.75 -10.58
N VAL A 34 -19.69 3.74 -9.97
CA VAL A 34 -19.97 2.46 -10.63
C VAL A 34 -20.78 2.72 -11.90
N GLY A 35 -20.33 2.20 -13.04
CA GLY A 35 -20.97 2.43 -14.35
C GLY A 35 -20.47 3.66 -15.11
N SER A 36 -19.50 4.41 -14.56
CA SER A 36 -18.83 5.46 -15.32
C SER A 36 -18.07 4.86 -16.51
N GLN A 37 -18.11 5.54 -17.68
CA GLN A 37 -17.41 5.08 -18.89
C GLN A 37 -15.90 5.37 -18.87
N VAL A 38 -15.28 5.32 -17.70
CA VAL A 38 -13.84 5.51 -17.54
C VAL A 38 -13.15 4.21 -17.96
N LYS A 39 -12.38 4.25 -19.03
CA LYS A 39 -11.66 3.08 -19.57
C LYS A 39 -10.66 2.48 -18.61
N ASP A 40 -10.04 3.31 -17.77
CA ASP A 40 -9.07 2.90 -16.77
C ASP A 40 -9.33 3.63 -15.45
N VAL A 41 -10.05 2.96 -14.55
CA VAL A 41 -10.41 3.47 -13.23
C VAL A 41 -9.17 3.75 -12.39
N ARG A 42 -8.11 2.95 -12.51
CA ARG A 42 -6.87 3.12 -11.74
C ARG A 42 -6.08 4.35 -12.18
N MET A 43 -6.05 4.62 -13.50
CA MET A 43 -5.40 5.84 -14.00
C MET A 43 -6.16 7.10 -13.60
N ALA A 44 -7.49 7.08 -13.63
CA ALA A 44 -8.29 8.21 -13.14
C ALA A 44 -8.09 8.46 -11.63
N GLN A 45 -7.98 7.39 -10.83
CA GLN A 45 -7.62 7.49 -9.41
C GLN A 45 -6.21 8.04 -9.24
N PHE A 46 -5.26 7.59 -10.06
CA PHE A 46 -3.88 8.07 -10.00
C PHE A 46 -3.79 9.58 -10.21
N GLU A 47 -4.40 10.12 -11.27
CA GLU A 47 -4.39 11.56 -11.55
C GLU A 47 -4.94 12.38 -10.37
N ASN A 48 -6.05 11.92 -9.79
CA ASN A 48 -6.66 12.56 -8.64
C ASN A 48 -5.79 12.51 -7.38
N ASN A 49 -5.22 11.35 -7.09
CA ASN A 49 -4.48 11.11 -5.85
C ASN A 49 -3.03 11.59 -5.94
N ALA A 50 -2.43 11.63 -7.14
CA ALA A 50 -1.07 12.11 -7.36
C ALA A 50 -0.87 13.56 -6.91
N ALA A 51 -1.88 14.43 -7.11
CA ALA A 51 -1.82 15.81 -6.66
C ALA A 51 -1.71 15.91 -5.13
N ILE A 52 -2.43 15.04 -4.41
CA ILE A 52 -2.37 14.98 -2.94
C ILE A 52 -1.01 14.45 -2.49
N VAL A 53 -0.54 13.35 -3.09
CA VAL A 53 0.80 12.78 -2.77
C VAL A 53 1.91 13.80 -2.97
N LYS A 54 1.87 14.56 -4.08
CA LYS A 54 2.87 15.61 -4.35
C LYS A 54 2.94 16.65 -3.24
N GLN A 55 1.80 17.08 -2.74
CA GLN A 55 1.74 18.04 -1.62
C GLN A 55 2.43 17.47 -0.38
N TYR A 56 2.05 16.28 0.04
CA TYR A 56 2.62 15.67 1.25
C TYR A 56 4.09 15.27 1.07
N ALA A 57 4.51 14.84 -0.11
CA ALA A 57 5.91 14.55 -0.41
C ALA A 57 6.80 15.79 -0.27
N ARG A 58 6.31 16.96 -0.70
CA ARG A 58 7.01 18.24 -0.51
C ARG A 58 7.04 18.64 0.96
N MET A 59 5.97 18.39 1.72
CA MET A 59 5.95 18.64 3.16
C MET A 59 6.94 17.74 3.90
N ALA A 60 7.02 16.45 3.55
CA ALA A 60 8.00 15.51 4.11
C ALA A 60 9.44 15.98 3.85
N ARG A 61 9.71 16.44 2.61
CA ARG A 61 11.01 17.05 2.27
C ARG A 61 11.30 18.28 3.12
N ALA A 62 10.35 19.21 3.24
CA ALA A 62 10.53 20.44 4.01
C ALA A 62 10.76 20.18 5.50
N ALA A 63 10.20 19.10 6.03
CA ALA A 63 10.37 18.63 7.40
C ALA A 63 11.64 17.77 7.61
N ASP A 64 12.43 17.52 6.56
CA ASP A 64 13.57 16.58 6.58
C ASP A 64 13.19 15.22 7.18
N PHE A 65 12.04 14.69 6.77
CA PHE A 65 11.46 13.47 7.34
C PHE A 65 12.36 12.25 7.14
N GLN A 66 12.77 11.65 8.25
CA GLN A 66 13.67 10.50 8.27
C GLN A 66 12.95 9.16 8.51
N GLY A 67 11.66 9.20 8.79
CA GLY A 67 10.85 8.03 9.09
C GLY A 67 10.39 7.24 7.87
N LEU A 68 9.48 6.31 8.06
CA LEU A 68 8.90 5.44 7.03
C LEU A 68 7.68 6.11 6.40
N TRP A 69 7.67 6.23 5.06
CA TRP A 69 6.52 6.62 4.27
C TRP A 69 5.76 5.39 3.77
N CYS A 70 4.55 5.18 4.24
CA CYS A 70 3.70 4.05 3.87
C CYS A 70 2.61 4.49 2.89
N ALA A 71 2.68 4.05 1.62
CA ALA A 71 1.64 4.29 0.62
C ALA A 71 0.60 3.17 0.66
N VAL A 72 -0.65 3.52 1.00
CA VAL A 72 -1.79 2.58 1.08
C VAL A 72 -2.85 2.89 0.03
N SER A 73 -2.98 4.17 -0.36
CA SER A 73 -3.96 4.59 -1.36
C SER A 73 -3.68 4.05 -2.75
N ASP A 74 -4.74 3.77 -3.50
CA ASP A 74 -4.67 3.27 -4.88
C ASP A 74 -4.41 4.38 -5.90
N PRO A 75 -3.65 4.07 -6.96
CA PRO A 75 -2.81 2.88 -7.18
C PRO A 75 -1.48 2.99 -6.41
N VAL A 76 -1.18 1.99 -5.58
CA VAL A 76 -0.08 2.03 -4.60
C VAL A 76 1.28 2.34 -5.22
N ASP A 77 1.71 1.55 -6.21
CA ASP A 77 3.06 1.65 -6.79
C ASP A 77 3.29 2.99 -7.52
N PRO A 78 2.37 3.49 -8.38
CA PRO A 78 2.51 4.81 -8.99
C PRO A 78 2.52 5.94 -7.97
N LEU A 79 1.74 5.85 -6.89
CA LEU A 79 1.71 6.87 -5.83
C LEU A 79 2.99 6.84 -4.99
N ALA A 80 3.50 5.67 -4.63
CA ALA A 80 4.80 5.53 -3.97
C ALA A 80 5.94 6.11 -4.83
N LYS A 81 5.95 5.81 -6.13
CA LYS A 81 6.90 6.41 -7.08
C LYS A 81 6.74 7.93 -7.17
N THR A 82 5.51 8.44 -7.14
CA THR A 82 5.25 9.88 -7.14
C THR A 82 5.81 10.54 -5.89
N ALA A 83 5.63 9.95 -4.71
CA ALA A 83 6.21 10.45 -3.46
C ALA A 83 7.73 10.54 -3.55
N TYR A 84 8.40 9.52 -4.07
CA TYR A 84 9.85 9.53 -4.30
C TYR A 84 10.27 10.65 -5.26
N LEU A 85 9.66 10.74 -6.42
CA LEU A 85 10.04 11.71 -7.45
C LEU A 85 9.79 13.15 -7.02
N GLU A 86 8.67 13.42 -6.35
CA GLU A 86 8.31 14.80 -5.97
C GLU A 86 9.04 15.29 -4.72
N SER A 87 9.36 14.41 -3.77
CA SER A 87 10.18 14.80 -2.62
C SER A 87 11.62 15.12 -3.02
N ASN A 88 12.12 14.54 -4.11
CA ASN A 88 13.49 14.71 -4.59
C ASN A 88 13.63 15.81 -5.66
N ARG A 89 12.63 16.70 -5.77
CA ARG A 89 12.70 17.90 -6.62
C ARG A 89 12.69 19.14 -5.75
N ASP A 90 13.50 20.13 -6.15
CA ASP A 90 13.51 21.44 -5.53
C ASP A 90 12.26 22.27 -5.87
N GLU A 91 12.20 23.50 -5.41
CA GLU A 91 11.10 24.45 -5.64
C GLU A 91 10.92 24.80 -7.15
N ASN A 92 11.98 24.66 -7.96
CA ASN A 92 11.96 24.86 -9.40
C ASN A 92 11.62 23.59 -10.17
N GLY A 93 11.36 22.48 -9.48
CA GLY A 93 11.06 21.16 -10.06
C GLY A 93 12.30 20.41 -10.55
N VAL A 94 13.50 20.89 -10.25
CA VAL A 94 14.76 20.25 -10.65
C VAL A 94 15.07 19.14 -9.65
N TRP A 95 15.46 17.97 -10.15
CA TRP A 95 15.89 16.85 -9.34
C TRP A 95 17.20 17.15 -8.61
N ASP A 96 17.21 16.98 -7.29
CA ASP A 96 18.40 17.22 -6.46
C ASP A 96 18.70 16.09 -5.45
N GLY A 97 17.82 15.11 -5.34
CA GLY A 97 18.01 13.92 -4.49
C GLY A 97 18.00 14.19 -2.98
N LYS A 98 17.42 15.31 -2.52
CA LYS A 98 17.41 15.73 -1.11
C LYS A 98 16.09 15.42 -0.39
N GLY A 99 15.26 14.56 -0.95
CA GLY A 99 13.99 14.13 -0.36
C GLY A 99 14.06 12.75 0.27
N LEU A 100 12.93 12.07 0.23
CA LEU A 100 12.80 10.70 0.75
C LEU A 100 13.74 9.75 0.00
N ARG A 101 14.41 8.88 0.73
CA ARG A 101 15.21 7.80 0.16
C ARG A 101 14.30 6.66 -0.30
N PRO A 102 14.70 5.84 -1.31
CA PRO A 102 13.88 4.72 -1.77
C PRO A 102 13.48 3.75 -0.66
N GLU A 103 14.39 3.45 0.26
CA GLU A 103 14.16 2.54 1.39
C GLU A 103 13.18 3.06 2.44
N GLN A 104 12.90 4.36 2.46
CA GLN A 104 11.89 4.96 3.34
C GLN A 104 10.47 4.78 2.78
N ILE A 105 10.30 4.46 1.50
CA ILE A 105 9.00 4.41 0.85
C ILE A 105 8.56 2.96 0.66
N GLN A 106 7.46 2.60 1.28
CA GLN A 106 6.88 1.27 1.16
C GLN A 106 5.42 1.33 0.72
N GLY A 107 5.06 0.45 -0.22
CA GLY A 107 3.68 0.28 -0.70
C GLY A 107 2.97 -0.88 0.00
N PHE A 108 1.71 -0.68 0.39
CA PHE A 108 0.88 -1.66 1.07
C PHE A 108 -0.42 -1.87 0.30
N GLY A 109 -0.41 -2.79 -0.68
CA GLY A 109 -1.55 -3.04 -1.56
C GLY A 109 -2.19 -4.43 -1.41
N LEU A 110 -1.58 -5.36 -0.68
CA LEU A 110 -2.02 -6.77 -0.63
C LEU A 110 -2.83 -7.15 0.62
N GLY A 111 -3.17 -6.21 1.48
CA GLY A 111 -3.90 -6.49 2.72
C GLY A 111 -5.23 -7.21 2.49
N VAL A 112 -5.99 -6.79 1.47
CA VAL A 112 -7.26 -7.45 1.10
C VAL A 112 -7.03 -8.87 0.57
N MET A 113 -5.96 -9.08 -0.20
CA MET A 113 -5.61 -10.41 -0.73
C MET A 113 -5.19 -11.36 0.38
N ASN A 114 -4.39 -10.87 1.33
CA ASN A 114 -4.07 -11.63 2.55
C ASN A 114 -5.32 -12.02 3.34
N ALA A 115 -6.25 -11.08 3.50
CA ALA A 115 -7.51 -11.35 4.22
C ALA A 115 -8.38 -12.41 3.51
N ARG A 116 -8.47 -12.36 2.17
CA ARG A 116 -9.17 -13.38 1.36
C ARG A 116 -8.49 -14.75 1.48
N ALA A 117 -7.17 -14.81 1.33
CA ALA A 117 -6.41 -16.05 1.51
C ALA A 117 -6.63 -16.65 2.90
N ALA A 118 -6.55 -15.83 3.94
CA ALA A 118 -6.83 -16.25 5.31
C ALA A 118 -8.27 -16.72 5.51
N TYR A 119 -9.24 -16.11 4.82
CA TYR A 119 -10.64 -16.56 4.85
C TYR A 119 -10.79 -18.02 4.35
N PHE A 120 -10.12 -18.36 3.25
CA PHE A 120 -10.13 -19.74 2.73
C PHE A 120 -9.32 -20.69 3.61
N ALA A 121 -8.15 -20.26 4.07
CA ALA A 121 -7.29 -21.06 4.94
C ALA A 121 -7.96 -21.44 6.27
N LYS A 122 -8.79 -20.57 6.85
CA LYS A 122 -9.58 -20.88 8.05
C LYS A 122 -10.67 -21.93 7.84
N ARG A 123 -11.07 -22.20 6.58
CA ARG A 123 -12.19 -23.09 6.23
C ARG A 123 -11.76 -24.40 5.59
N ASP A 124 -10.50 -24.51 5.21
CA ASP A 124 -9.96 -25.73 4.59
C ASP A 124 -8.65 -26.10 5.31
N PRO A 125 -8.62 -27.19 6.09
CA PRO A 125 -7.44 -27.60 6.84
C PRO A 125 -6.18 -27.79 5.96
N ARG A 126 -6.34 -28.13 4.67
CA ARG A 126 -5.23 -28.30 3.73
C ARG A 126 -4.50 -26.96 3.48
N LEU A 127 -5.18 -25.84 3.66
CA LEU A 127 -4.66 -24.51 3.41
C LEU A 127 -4.20 -23.81 4.68
N ALA A 128 -4.31 -24.45 5.84
CA ALA A 128 -4.16 -23.83 7.17
C ALA A 128 -2.75 -23.28 7.44
N SER A 129 -1.70 -23.82 6.80
CA SER A 129 -0.33 -23.32 6.91
C SER A 129 -0.19 -21.84 6.54
N PHE A 130 -1.04 -21.34 5.64
CA PHE A 130 -1.05 -19.92 5.26
C PHE A 130 -1.27 -18.98 6.46
N LEU A 131 -2.04 -19.39 7.46
CA LEU A 131 -2.40 -18.51 8.59
C LEU A 131 -1.20 -18.07 9.43
N THR A 132 -0.16 -18.88 9.48
CA THR A 132 1.05 -18.62 10.29
C THR A 132 2.29 -18.35 9.44
N GLU A 133 2.42 -19.04 8.29
CA GLU A 133 3.64 -19.07 7.49
C GLU A 133 3.46 -18.44 6.11
N GLY A 134 2.22 -18.23 5.67
CA GLY A 134 1.92 -17.78 4.32
C GLY A 134 2.23 -16.31 4.06
N ARG A 135 2.43 -15.99 2.78
CA ARG A 135 2.64 -14.62 2.28
C ARG A 135 2.01 -14.45 0.89
N SER A 136 1.61 -13.20 0.61
CA SER A 136 1.14 -12.80 -0.72
C SER A 136 2.21 -11.97 -1.43
N PHE A 137 2.37 -12.21 -2.72
CA PHE A 137 3.36 -11.53 -3.56
C PHE A 137 2.72 -11.09 -4.89
N GLY A 138 3.34 -10.09 -5.52
CA GLY A 138 2.92 -9.60 -6.83
C GLY A 138 1.88 -8.49 -6.78
N PRO A 139 1.30 -8.11 -7.93
CA PRO A 139 0.31 -7.06 -8.02
C PRO A 139 -1.07 -7.53 -7.56
N HIS A 140 -1.94 -6.58 -7.24
CA HIS A 140 -3.35 -6.87 -7.01
C HIS A 140 -4.04 -7.26 -8.33
N GLY A 141 -4.32 -8.53 -8.55
CA GLY A 141 -4.96 -9.07 -9.76
C GLY A 141 -4.07 -10.07 -10.51
N THR A 142 -3.98 -9.94 -11.84
CA THR A 142 -3.18 -10.84 -12.67
C THR A 142 -1.71 -10.82 -12.26
N GLY A 143 -1.16 -11.98 -11.92
CA GLY A 143 0.21 -12.12 -11.40
C GLY A 143 0.31 -12.13 -9.88
N LEU A 144 -0.81 -11.99 -9.15
CA LEU A 144 -0.83 -12.27 -7.72
C LEU A 144 -0.44 -13.73 -7.47
N PHE A 145 0.37 -13.95 -6.46
CA PHE A 145 0.79 -15.26 -6.01
C PHE A 145 0.67 -15.36 -4.48
N ILE A 146 0.03 -16.43 -4.01
CA ILE A 146 -0.11 -16.71 -2.59
C ILE A 146 0.73 -17.94 -2.26
N ALA A 147 1.81 -17.77 -1.51
CA ALA A 147 2.56 -18.88 -0.96
C ALA A 147 1.90 -19.39 0.33
N ASN A 148 1.62 -20.68 0.41
CA ASN A 148 1.04 -21.30 1.59
C ASN A 148 1.98 -21.22 2.82
N SER A 149 3.28 -21.29 2.58
CA SER A 149 4.35 -21.17 3.55
C SER A 149 5.61 -20.65 2.84
N ILE A 150 6.45 -19.92 3.56
CA ILE A 150 7.78 -19.53 3.07
C ILE A 150 8.80 -20.64 3.34
N ASP A 151 8.69 -21.30 4.48
CA ASP A 151 9.67 -22.31 4.91
C ASP A 151 9.31 -23.72 4.40
N HIS A 152 8.00 -24.00 4.26
CA HIS A 152 7.48 -25.30 3.83
C HIS A 152 6.55 -25.12 2.63
N TYR A 153 7.11 -24.58 1.53
CA TYR A 153 6.36 -24.31 0.32
C TYR A 153 5.80 -25.58 -0.33
N ASP A 154 4.50 -25.58 -0.59
CA ASP A 154 3.78 -26.58 -1.36
C ASP A 154 3.12 -25.94 -2.58
N GLU A 155 3.48 -26.40 -3.76
CA GLU A 155 3.04 -25.81 -5.03
C GLU A 155 1.54 -26.00 -5.27
N GLU A 156 0.99 -27.16 -4.94
CA GLU A 156 -0.42 -27.47 -5.18
C GLU A 156 -1.31 -26.63 -4.26
N VAL A 157 -0.97 -26.61 -2.98
CA VAL A 157 -1.66 -25.80 -1.97
C VAL A 157 -1.59 -24.30 -2.30
N SER A 158 -0.43 -23.82 -2.69
CA SER A 158 -0.21 -22.41 -3.05
C SER A 158 -0.99 -22.03 -4.32
N ARG A 159 -1.04 -22.90 -5.33
CA ARG A 159 -1.82 -22.69 -6.56
C ARG A 159 -3.32 -22.64 -6.28
N GLU A 160 -3.81 -23.57 -5.49
CA GLU A 160 -5.22 -23.62 -5.09
C GLU A 160 -5.62 -22.37 -4.30
N LEU A 161 -4.80 -21.97 -3.34
CA LEU A 161 -5.04 -20.78 -2.53
C LEU A 161 -4.99 -19.49 -3.37
N THR A 162 -4.05 -19.39 -4.30
CA THR A 162 -3.96 -18.29 -5.26
C THR A 162 -5.23 -18.22 -6.12
N HIS A 163 -5.64 -19.35 -6.69
CA HIS A 163 -6.82 -19.41 -7.52
C HIS A 163 -8.08 -18.93 -6.77
N ARG A 164 -8.35 -19.47 -5.58
CA ARG A 164 -9.49 -19.06 -4.75
C ARG A 164 -9.45 -17.59 -4.39
N THR A 165 -8.26 -17.06 -4.09
CA THR A 165 -8.09 -15.66 -3.69
C THR A 165 -8.34 -14.69 -4.84
N VAL A 166 -7.92 -15.03 -6.05
CA VAL A 166 -8.08 -14.17 -7.24
C VAL A 166 -9.52 -14.21 -7.77
N THR A 167 -10.21 -15.36 -7.67
CA THR A 167 -11.55 -15.56 -8.23
C THR A 167 -12.69 -15.17 -7.29
N ALA A 168 -12.41 -14.86 -6.04
CA ALA A 168 -13.37 -14.36 -5.05
C ALA A 168 -13.54 -12.83 -5.22
#